data_50449049a7e4d2c2ba684bdd9131b015
#
_entry.id   50449049a7e4d2c2ba684bdd9131b015
#
_cell.length_a   1.000
_cell.length_b   1.000
_cell.length_c   1.000
_cell.angle_alpha   90.00
_cell.angle_beta   90.00
_cell.angle_gamma   90.00
#
_symmetry.space_group_name_H-M   'P 1'
#
loop_
_entity.id
_entity.type
_entity.pdbx_description
1 polymer ?
#
loop_
_entity_poly.entity_id
_entity_poly.type
_entity_poly.pdbx_seq_one_letter_code
_entity_poly.pdbx_strand_id
1 'polypeptide(L)'
;MLIVEDDADVRHAAQLALEPYVERSDAVACPDDAAALLRPGRYGCVLLDMNYLAGERSGREGMDALAWIRGKDPALAVVLMTAFGRVSLAVAAVKRGAHDFLLKPWRNRDLLDAVRSASEATQAARAGQPLETIERDAIEKALTHSRGNIAQAAARLGLSRPALYRRLARHGL
;
A
#
# COMPACT_ATOMS: atom_id res chain seq x y z
N MET A 1 6.60 2.39 -6.05
CA MET A 1 6.42 2.41 -4.57
C MET A 1 5.73 3.70 -4.13
N LEU A 2 5.20 3.76 -2.90
CA LEU A 2 4.61 4.96 -2.30
C LEU A 2 5.40 5.35 -1.05
N ILE A 3 5.73 6.63 -0.89
CA ILE A 3 6.39 7.18 0.29
C ILE A 3 5.43 8.17 0.95
N VAL A 4 5.19 7.99 2.25
CA VAL A 4 4.36 8.89 3.08
C VAL A 4 5.24 9.42 4.21
N GLU A 5 5.64 10.69 4.10
CA GLU A 5 6.63 11.33 4.98
C GLU A 5 6.40 12.83 4.97
N ASP A 6 6.18 13.46 6.13
CA ASP A 6 5.90 14.90 6.22
C ASP A 6 7.15 15.75 6.03
N ASP A 7 8.30 15.30 6.51
CA ASP A 7 9.57 15.99 6.32
C ASP A 7 10.02 15.93 4.84
N ALA A 8 10.06 17.10 4.21
CA ALA A 8 10.39 17.20 2.78
C ALA A 8 11.82 16.73 2.46
N ASP A 9 12.78 16.98 3.35
CA ASP A 9 14.18 16.60 3.14
C ASP A 9 14.35 15.09 3.28
N VAL A 10 13.72 14.50 4.29
CA VAL A 10 13.71 13.04 4.51
C VAL A 10 13.01 12.34 3.35
N ARG A 11 11.86 12.86 2.92
CA ARG A 11 11.10 12.36 1.77
C ARG A 11 11.93 12.38 0.48
N HIS A 12 12.59 13.51 0.22
CA HIS A 12 13.45 13.66 -0.96
C HIS A 12 14.69 12.75 -0.89
N ALA A 13 15.33 12.65 0.27
CA ALA A 13 16.46 11.76 0.47
C ALA A 13 16.10 10.29 0.22
N ALA A 14 14.92 9.85 0.68
CA ALA A 14 14.42 8.50 0.40
C ALA A 14 14.17 8.27 -1.10
N GLN A 15 13.57 9.24 -1.80
CA GLN A 15 13.36 9.16 -3.24
C GLN A 15 14.68 9.04 -4.01
N LEU A 16 15.64 9.90 -3.72
CA LEU A 16 16.96 9.88 -4.37
C LEU A 16 17.72 8.58 -4.12
N ALA A 17 17.69 8.07 -2.89
CA ALA A 17 18.37 6.83 -2.53
C ALA A 17 17.77 5.61 -3.27
N LEU A 18 16.48 5.65 -3.59
CA LEU A 18 15.75 4.55 -4.21
C LEU A 18 15.58 4.68 -5.72
N GLU A 19 15.77 5.87 -6.29
CA GLU A 19 15.61 6.13 -7.73
C GLU A 19 16.28 5.09 -8.66
N PRO A 20 17.52 4.63 -8.39
CA PRO A 20 18.18 3.64 -9.26
C PRO A 20 17.55 2.23 -9.18
N TYR A 21 16.71 1.96 -8.19
CA TYR A 21 16.23 0.62 -7.85
C TYR A 21 14.73 0.43 -8.01
N VAL A 22 13.97 1.52 -8.27
CA VAL A 22 12.51 1.47 -8.43
C VAL A 22 12.10 2.14 -9.74
N GLU A 23 11.22 1.51 -10.50
CA GLU A 23 10.71 2.08 -11.75
C GLU A 23 10.00 3.42 -11.53
N ARG A 24 9.29 3.54 -10.41
CA ARG A 24 8.52 4.74 -10.05
C ARG A 24 8.30 4.83 -8.55
N SER A 25 8.50 6.03 -8.01
CA SER A 25 8.09 6.40 -6.66
C SER A 25 7.12 7.59 -6.71
N ASP A 26 5.97 7.43 -6.06
CA ASP A 26 5.10 8.55 -5.71
C ASP A 26 5.37 8.90 -4.24
N ALA A 27 5.42 10.18 -3.89
CA ALA A 27 5.71 10.62 -2.53
C ALA A 27 4.75 11.72 -2.11
N VAL A 28 4.22 11.61 -0.89
CA VAL A 28 3.22 12.51 -0.31
C VAL A 28 3.59 12.85 1.14
N ALA A 29 3.04 13.97 1.63
CA ALA A 29 3.34 14.47 2.96
C ALA A 29 2.51 13.80 4.06
N CYS A 30 1.34 13.27 3.74
CA CYS A 30 0.43 12.69 4.73
C CYS A 30 -0.40 11.53 4.15
N PRO A 31 -1.00 10.68 5.00
CA PRO A 31 -1.87 9.61 4.56
C PRO A 31 -3.12 10.05 3.80
N ASP A 32 -3.64 11.25 4.06
CA ASP A 32 -4.81 11.76 3.32
C ASP A 32 -4.48 11.99 1.84
N ASP A 33 -3.30 12.52 1.54
CA ASP A 33 -2.81 12.65 0.16
C ASP A 33 -2.56 11.26 -0.47
N ALA A 34 -2.07 10.31 0.33
CA ALA A 34 -1.89 8.93 -0.10
C ALA A 34 -3.22 8.27 -0.50
N ALA A 35 -4.35 8.68 0.09
CA ALA A 35 -5.66 8.11 -0.20
C ALA A 35 -6.08 8.27 -1.67
N ALA A 36 -5.71 9.37 -2.30
CA ALA A 36 -5.96 9.61 -3.72
C ALA A 36 -5.13 8.71 -4.65
N LEU A 37 -3.96 8.27 -4.17
CA LEU A 37 -2.99 7.51 -4.94
C LEU A 37 -3.08 6.00 -4.68
N LEU A 38 -3.43 5.60 -3.46
CA LEU A 38 -3.44 4.21 -3.03
C LEU A 38 -4.59 3.44 -3.70
N ARG A 39 -4.21 2.58 -4.64
CA ARG A 39 -5.11 1.65 -5.32
C ARG A 39 -4.53 0.25 -5.22
N PRO A 40 -5.35 -0.77 -4.93
CA PRO A 40 -4.89 -2.16 -4.94
C PRO A 40 -4.13 -2.51 -6.22
N GLY A 41 -2.99 -3.15 -6.07
CA GLY A 41 -2.15 -3.56 -7.19
C GLY A 41 -1.21 -2.49 -7.75
N ARG A 42 -1.34 -1.20 -7.35
CA ARG A 42 -0.53 -0.11 -7.93
C ARG A 42 0.91 -0.08 -7.43
N TYR A 43 1.15 -0.36 -6.15
CA TYR A 43 2.46 -0.23 -5.51
C TYR A 43 3.01 -1.59 -5.07
N GLY A 44 4.33 -1.77 -5.19
CA GLY A 44 5.03 -2.93 -4.66
C GLY A 44 5.28 -2.86 -3.15
N CYS A 45 5.44 -1.66 -2.59
CA CYS A 45 5.56 -1.43 -1.16
C CYS A 45 5.20 0.02 -0.80
N VAL A 46 4.99 0.26 0.51
CA VAL A 46 4.84 1.59 1.10
C VAL A 46 5.92 1.81 2.13
N LEU A 47 6.60 2.97 2.07
CA LEU A 47 7.34 3.55 3.19
C LEU A 47 6.42 4.53 3.90
N LEU A 48 6.19 4.35 5.20
CA LEU A 48 5.25 5.15 5.98
C LEU A 48 5.95 5.68 7.22
N ASP A 49 6.00 7.01 7.36
CA ASP A 49 6.41 7.61 8.62
C ASP A 49 5.39 7.34 9.73
N MET A 50 5.89 7.16 10.94
CA MET A 50 5.03 6.91 12.09
C MET A 50 4.46 8.19 12.72
N ASN A 51 5.08 9.35 12.47
CA ASN A 51 4.73 10.61 13.13
C ASN A 51 4.73 11.74 12.10
N TYR A 52 3.62 11.93 11.43
CA TYR A 52 3.45 12.97 10.40
C TYR A 52 2.63 14.18 10.88
N LEU A 53 2.29 14.26 12.18
CA LEU A 53 1.78 15.48 12.80
C LEU A 53 2.83 16.09 13.71
N ALA A 54 3.14 17.37 13.48
CA ALA A 54 4.13 18.10 14.26
C ALA A 54 3.75 18.10 15.75
N GLY A 55 4.65 17.55 16.59
CA GLY A 55 4.48 17.49 18.05
C GLY A 55 3.95 16.18 18.62
N GLU A 56 3.39 15.32 17.84
CA GLU A 56 2.96 13.97 18.24
C GLU A 56 4.15 12.99 18.19
N ARG A 57 4.38 12.25 19.28
CA ARG A 57 5.46 11.25 19.39
C ARG A 57 4.91 9.88 19.77
N SER A 58 3.60 9.69 19.67
CA SER A 58 2.93 8.47 20.11
C SER A 58 3.07 7.32 19.12
N GLY A 59 3.32 7.60 17.84
CA GLY A 59 3.30 6.62 16.75
C GLY A 59 1.90 6.06 16.47
N ARG A 60 0.85 6.61 17.11
CA ARG A 60 -0.53 6.15 16.95
C ARG A 60 -1.02 6.38 15.54
N GLU A 61 -0.70 7.53 14.98
CA GLU A 61 -1.09 7.94 13.64
C GLU A 61 -0.55 7.00 12.56
N GLY A 62 0.75 6.67 12.62
CA GLY A 62 1.34 5.69 11.72
C GLY A 62 0.71 4.31 11.85
N MET A 63 0.29 3.92 13.06
CA MET A 63 -0.43 2.66 13.27
C MET A 63 -1.84 2.66 12.68
N ASP A 64 -2.54 3.79 12.77
CA ASP A 64 -3.88 3.96 12.18
C ASP A 64 -3.78 4.00 10.65
N ALA A 65 -2.79 4.70 10.10
CA ALA A 65 -2.49 4.70 8.67
C ALA A 65 -2.09 3.31 8.15
N LEU A 66 -1.28 2.55 8.90
CA LEU A 66 -0.95 1.16 8.58
C LEU A 66 -2.21 0.30 8.47
N ALA A 67 -3.10 0.39 9.47
CA ALA A 67 -4.36 -0.36 9.47
C ALA A 67 -5.23 0.01 8.28
N TRP A 68 -5.31 1.30 7.96
CA TRP A 68 -6.05 1.80 6.81
C TRP A 68 -5.46 1.31 5.47
N ILE A 69 -4.13 1.38 5.28
CA ILE A 69 -3.44 0.88 4.07
C ILE A 69 -3.73 -0.61 3.87
N ARG A 70 -3.59 -1.41 4.93
CA ARG A 70 -3.84 -2.85 4.87
C ARG A 70 -5.31 -3.18 4.61
N GLY A 71 -6.23 -2.36 5.09
CA GLY A 71 -7.65 -2.49 4.75
C GLY A 71 -7.95 -2.21 3.27
N LYS A 72 -7.13 -1.38 2.62
CA LYS A 72 -7.28 -1.05 1.19
C LYS A 72 -6.60 -2.06 0.26
N ASP A 73 -5.42 -2.53 0.64
CA ASP A 73 -4.65 -3.54 -0.11
C ASP A 73 -3.96 -4.50 0.87
N PRO A 74 -4.61 -5.61 1.27
CA PRO A 74 -4.05 -6.56 2.24
C PRO A 74 -2.75 -7.22 1.81
N ALA A 75 -2.48 -7.28 0.50
CA ALA A 75 -1.25 -7.84 -0.05
C ALA A 75 -0.07 -6.85 0.00
N LEU A 76 -0.34 -5.55 0.16
CA LEU A 76 0.67 -4.50 0.09
C LEU A 76 1.50 -4.45 1.38
N ALA A 77 2.79 -4.71 1.27
CA ALA A 77 3.71 -4.64 2.39
C ALA A 77 4.04 -3.18 2.74
N VAL A 78 4.05 -2.89 4.04
CA VAL A 78 4.32 -1.56 4.59
C VAL A 78 5.55 -1.63 5.48
N VAL A 79 6.54 -0.78 5.17
CA VAL A 79 7.73 -0.52 6.01
C VAL A 79 7.48 0.77 6.77
N LEU A 80 7.51 0.69 8.10
CA LEU A 80 7.36 1.86 8.95
C LEU A 80 8.70 2.55 9.17
N MET A 81 8.72 3.87 9.12
CA MET A 81 9.88 4.70 9.43
C MET A 81 9.65 5.48 10.73
N THR A 82 10.66 5.64 11.56
CA THR A 82 10.56 6.44 12.79
C THR A 82 11.90 6.99 13.25
N ALA A 83 11.89 8.17 13.86
CA ALA A 83 13.02 8.70 14.60
C ALA A 83 13.17 8.10 16.02
N PHE A 84 12.18 7.37 16.50
CA PHE A 84 12.12 6.88 17.88
C PHE A 84 12.20 5.35 17.94
N GLY A 85 13.39 4.82 18.17
CA GLY A 85 13.68 3.38 18.24
C GLY A 85 13.22 2.68 19.51
N ARG A 86 11.94 2.81 19.90
CA ARG A 86 11.40 2.00 21.03
C ARG A 86 11.10 0.59 20.52
N VAL A 87 11.78 -0.40 21.07
CA VAL A 87 11.57 -1.82 20.72
C VAL A 87 10.09 -2.22 20.86
N SER A 88 9.41 -1.70 21.87
CA SER A 88 7.97 -1.95 22.07
C SER A 88 7.10 -1.47 20.92
N LEU A 89 7.48 -0.35 20.29
CA LEU A 89 6.76 0.23 19.16
C LEU A 89 6.98 -0.61 17.88
N ALA A 90 8.22 -1.03 17.63
CA ALA A 90 8.54 -1.93 16.52
C ALA A 90 7.80 -3.26 16.63
N VAL A 91 7.79 -3.88 17.83
CA VAL A 91 7.04 -5.11 18.08
C VAL A 91 5.54 -4.93 17.88
N ALA A 92 4.97 -3.80 18.35
CA ALA A 92 3.56 -3.49 18.15
C ALA A 92 3.22 -3.28 16.65
N ALA A 93 4.11 -2.65 15.89
CA ALA A 93 3.98 -2.45 14.46
C ALA A 93 3.93 -3.77 13.68
N VAL A 94 4.87 -4.67 13.95
CA VAL A 94 4.91 -5.99 13.31
C VAL A 94 3.67 -6.82 13.67
N LYS A 95 3.23 -6.81 14.93
CA LYS A 95 1.98 -7.47 15.35
C LYS A 95 0.74 -6.93 14.65
N ARG A 96 0.75 -5.67 14.21
CA ARG A 96 -0.32 -5.03 13.42
C ARG A 96 -0.16 -5.22 11.92
N GLY A 97 0.86 -5.98 11.50
CA GLY A 97 1.07 -6.37 10.11
C GLY A 97 1.95 -5.42 9.32
N ALA A 98 2.78 -4.59 9.96
CA ALA A 98 3.90 -3.97 9.29
C ALA A 98 4.86 -5.07 8.81
N HIS A 99 5.40 -4.92 7.61
CA HIS A 99 6.37 -5.86 7.07
C HIS A 99 7.73 -5.69 7.75
N ASP A 100 8.13 -4.45 7.94
CA ASP A 100 9.41 -4.09 8.54
C ASP A 100 9.36 -2.72 9.22
N PHE A 101 10.44 -2.37 9.90
CA PHE A 101 10.56 -1.16 10.68
C PHE A 101 11.96 -0.57 10.51
N LEU A 102 12.06 0.67 10.05
CA LEU A 102 13.31 1.37 9.73
C LEU A 102 13.51 2.58 10.65
N LEU A 103 14.69 2.66 11.28
CA LEU A 103 15.07 3.81 12.12
C LEU A 103 15.63 4.95 11.30
N LYS A 104 15.20 6.17 11.59
CA LYS A 104 15.79 7.42 11.09
C LYS A 104 16.91 7.88 12.03
N PRO A 105 18.07 8.33 11.53
CA PRO A 105 18.50 8.27 10.13
C PRO A 105 18.92 6.85 9.74
N TRP A 106 18.53 6.43 8.56
CA TRP A 106 18.90 5.11 8.02
C TRP A 106 20.19 5.16 7.21
N ARG A 107 20.78 3.98 6.98
CA ARG A 107 21.77 3.78 5.92
C ARG A 107 21.05 3.41 4.63
N ASN A 108 21.54 3.90 3.49
CA ASN A 108 20.91 3.57 2.20
C ASN A 108 20.76 2.07 1.95
N ARG A 109 21.72 1.27 2.43
CA ARG A 109 21.63 -0.19 2.35
C ARG A 109 20.42 -0.74 3.10
N ASP A 110 20.19 -0.27 4.34
CA ASP A 110 19.10 -0.77 5.18
C ASP A 110 17.74 -0.38 4.58
N LEU A 111 17.64 0.84 4.03
CA LEU A 111 16.47 1.32 3.30
C LEU A 111 16.20 0.44 2.06
N LEU A 112 17.22 0.16 1.26
CA LEU A 112 17.11 -0.64 0.06
C LEU A 112 16.71 -2.08 0.37
N ASP A 113 17.33 -2.70 1.39
CA ASP A 113 17.03 -4.06 1.82
C ASP A 113 15.59 -4.18 2.32
N ALA A 114 15.10 -3.21 3.10
CA ALA A 114 13.72 -3.16 3.57
C ALA A 114 12.70 -3.02 2.41
N VAL A 115 12.97 -2.12 1.46
CA VAL A 115 12.11 -1.91 0.28
C VAL A 115 12.07 -3.15 -0.62
N ARG A 116 13.22 -3.79 -0.85
CA ARG A 116 13.30 -5.02 -1.64
C ARG A 116 12.51 -6.14 -0.99
N SER A 117 12.76 -6.42 0.30
CA SER A 117 12.04 -7.43 1.07
C SER A 117 10.53 -7.20 1.06
N ALA A 118 10.08 -5.95 1.25
CA ALA A 118 8.68 -5.58 1.22
C ALA A 118 8.05 -5.80 -0.17
N SER A 119 8.78 -5.44 -1.23
CA SER A 119 8.31 -5.63 -2.61
C SER A 119 8.16 -7.11 -2.96
N GLU A 120 9.12 -7.94 -2.56
CA GLU A 120 9.07 -9.40 -2.73
C GLU A 120 7.89 -10.01 -1.95
N ALA A 121 7.66 -9.57 -0.71
CA ALA A 121 6.53 -10.01 0.10
C ALA A 121 5.19 -9.65 -0.54
N THR A 122 5.06 -8.43 -1.09
CA THR A 122 3.87 -8.01 -1.83
C THR A 122 3.63 -8.88 -3.06
N GLN A 123 4.67 -9.15 -3.83
CA GLN A 123 4.58 -10.01 -5.01
C GLN A 123 4.16 -11.43 -4.64
N ALA A 124 4.77 -12.01 -3.60
CA ALA A 124 4.43 -13.33 -3.11
C ALA A 124 2.98 -13.41 -2.62
N ALA A 125 2.52 -12.40 -1.87
CA ALA A 125 1.13 -12.33 -1.40
C ALA A 125 0.14 -12.24 -2.56
N ARG A 126 0.47 -11.49 -3.61
CA ARG A 126 -0.38 -11.38 -4.81
C ARG A 126 -0.34 -12.63 -5.67
N ALA A 127 0.81 -13.29 -5.79
CA ALA A 127 0.94 -14.55 -6.52
C ALA A 127 0.16 -15.70 -5.87
N GLY A 128 0.00 -15.65 -4.54
CA GLY A 128 -0.80 -16.63 -3.79
C GLY A 128 -2.31 -16.35 -3.76
N GLN A 129 -2.78 -15.22 -4.31
CA GLN A 129 -4.21 -14.95 -4.41
C GLN A 129 -4.87 -15.88 -5.46
N PRO A 130 -5.94 -16.60 -5.09
CA PRO A 130 -6.70 -17.39 -6.06
C PRO A 130 -7.20 -16.50 -7.21
N LEU A 131 -7.19 -17.03 -8.42
CA LEU A 131 -7.67 -16.31 -9.61
C LEU A 131 -9.09 -15.77 -9.42
N GLU A 132 -9.91 -16.49 -8.65
CA GLU A 132 -11.27 -16.10 -8.26
C GLU A 132 -11.30 -14.79 -7.44
N THR A 133 -10.36 -14.60 -6.52
CA THR A 133 -10.27 -13.37 -5.72
C THR A 133 -9.91 -12.18 -6.61
N ILE A 134 -8.95 -12.36 -7.51
CA ILE A 134 -8.53 -11.33 -8.48
C ILE A 134 -9.71 -10.96 -9.41
N GLU A 135 -10.44 -11.96 -9.89
CA GLU A 135 -11.62 -11.74 -10.74
C GLU A 135 -12.72 -11.00 -10.00
N ARG A 136 -13.03 -11.40 -8.77
CA ARG A 136 -14.02 -10.74 -7.90
C ARG A 136 -13.68 -9.27 -7.68
N ASP A 137 -12.46 -8.97 -7.26
CA ASP A 137 -11.98 -7.60 -7.01
C ASP A 137 -12.06 -6.72 -8.26
N ALA A 138 -11.71 -7.28 -9.43
CA ALA A 138 -11.82 -6.58 -10.70
C ALA A 138 -13.27 -6.22 -11.03
N ILE A 139 -14.20 -7.14 -10.78
CA ILE A 139 -15.64 -6.93 -11.01
C ILE A 139 -16.20 -5.86 -10.06
N GLU A 140 -15.91 -5.95 -8.75
CA GLU A 140 -16.37 -4.97 -7.75
C GLU A 140 -15.87 -3.55 -8.08
N LYS A 141 -14.60 -3.42 -8.48
CA LYS A 141 -14.02 -2.14 -8.92
C LYS A 141 -14.73 -1.59 -10.16
N ALA A 142 -14.99 -2.43 -11.16
CA ALA A 142 -15.67 -2.02 -12.38
C ALA A 142 -17.10 -1.55 -12.11
N LEU A 143 -17.82 -2.24 -11.23
CA LEU A 143 -19.17 -1.86 -10.81
C LEU A 143 -19.19 -0.52 -10.06
N THR A 144 -18.28 -0.34 -9.11
CA THR A 144 -18.14 0.90 -8.34
C THR A 144 -17.86 2.09 -9.26
N HIS A 145 -16.90 1.97 -10.18
CA HIS A 145 -16.58 3.03 -11.14
C HIS A 145 -17.70 3.33 -12.13
N SER A 146 -18.51 2.33 -12.43
CA SER A 146 -19.66 2.45 -13.33
C SER A 146 -20.95 2.79 -12.59
N ARG A 147 -20.90 3.09 -11.28
CA ARG A 147 -22.06 3.38 -10.41
C ARG A 147 -23.16 2.33 -10.57
N GLY A 148 -22.77 1.05 -10.63
CA GLY A 148 -23.68 -0.08 -10.82
C GLY A 148 -24.16 -0.31 -12.26
N ASN A 149 -23.72 0.49 -13.24
CA ASN A 149 -24.11 0.29 -14.63
C ASN A 149 -23.38 -0.92 -15.22
N ILE A 150 -24.12 -2.02 -15.37
CA ILE A 150 -23.61 -3.31 -15.86
C ILE A 150 -23.02 -3.21 -17.28
N ALA A 151 -23.61 -2.39 -18.17
CA ALA A 151 -23.11 -2.27 -19.51
C ALA A 151 -21.73 -1.61 -19.55
N GLN A 152 -21.56 -0.56 -18.75
CA GLN A 152 -20.28 0.14 -18.63
C GLN A 152 -19.24 -0.71 -17.89
N ALA A 153 -19.62 -1.41 -16.83
CA ALA A 153 -18.74 -2.32 -16.09
C ALA A 153 -18.25 -3.46 -16.99
N ALA A 154 -19.13 -4.07 -17.77
CA ALA A 154 -18.77 -5.12 -18.73
C ALA A 154 -17.78 -4.60 -19.80
N ALA A 155 -18.05 -3.42 -20.37
CA ALA A 155 -17.16 -2.80 -21.35
C ALA A 155 -15.75 -2.53 -20.76
N ARG A 156 -15.67 -2.04 -19.50
CA ARG A 156 -14.39 -1.81 -18.81
C ARG A 156 -13.58 -3.08 -18.59
N LEU A 157 -14.26 -4.21 -18.40
CA LEU A 157 -13.64 -5.52 -18.19
C LEU A 157 -13.38 -6.29 -19.49
N GLY A 158 -13.73 -5.73 -20.65
CA GLY A 158 -13.66 -6.43 -21.94
C GLY A 158 -14.62 -7.61 -22.04
N LEU A 159 -15.74 -7.60 -21.28
CA LEU A 159 -16.72 -8.65 -21.19
C LEU A 159 -18.03 -8.29 -21.91
N SER A 160 -18.76 -9.31 -22.39
CA SER A 160 -20.16 -9.13 -22.73
C SER A 160 -21.03 -9.04 -21.46
N ARG A 161 -22.19 -8.37 -21.52
CA ARG A 161 -23.13 -8.29 -20.40
C ARG A 161 -23.51 -9.67 -19.85
N PRO A 162 -23.88 -10.67 -20.67
CA PRO A 162 -24.18 -12.01 -20.17
C PRO A 162 -23.00 -12.68 -19.45
N ALA A 163 -21.76 -12.41 -19.93
CA ALA A 163 -20.57 -12.94 -19.31
C ALA A 163 -20.34 -12.31 -17.91
N LEU A 164 -20.60 -11.01 -17.78
CA LEU A 164 -20.52 -10.33 -16.48
C LEU A 164 -21.58 -10.84 -15.51
N TYR A 165 -22.85 -11.01 -15.93
CA TYR A 165 -23.88 -11.58 -15.07
C TYR A 165 -23.54 -12.97 -14.53
N ARG A 166 -23.00 -13.86 -15.37
CA ARG A 166 -22.56 -15.20 -14.89
C ARG A 166 -21.47 -15.12 -13.85
N ARG A 167 -20.54 -14.17 -13.98
CA ARG A 167 -19.47 -13.95 -13.01
C ARG A 167 -19.98 -13.35 -11.70
N LEU A 168 -20.89 -12.38 -11.78
CA LEU A 168 -21.56 -11.82 -10.60
C LEU A 168 -22.26 -12.93 -9.79
N ALA A 169 -23.04 -13.79 -10.46
CA ALA A 169 -23.69 -14.91 -9.80
C ALA A 169 -22.68 -15.91 -9.18
N ARG A 170 -21.54 -16.16 -9.83
CA ARG A 170 -20.49 -17.04 -9.30
C ARG A 170 -19.85 -16.46 -8.04
N HIS A 171 -19.64 -15.16 -7.99
CA HIS A 171 -18.96 -14.48 -6.87
C HIS A 171 -19.92 -13.98 -5.79
N GLY A 172 -21.22 -14.17 -5.94
CA GLY A 172 -22.24 -13.71 -4.98
C GLY A 172 -22.36 -12.18 -4.92
N LEU A 173 -22.20 -11.50 -6.04
CA LEU A 173 -22.26 -10.05 -6.21
C LEU A 173 -23.56 -9.61 -6.88
#